data_67ef44038279427f90e741ab1bef871d
#
_entry.id   67ef44038279427f90e741ab1bef871d
#
_cell.length_a   1.000
_cell.length_b   1.000
_cell.length_c   1.000
_cell.angle_alpha   90.00
_cell.angle_beta   90.00
_cell.angle_gamma   90.00
#
_symmetry.space_group_name_H-M   'P 1'
#
loop_
_entity.id
_entity.type
_entity.pdbx_description
1 polymer ?
#
loop_
_entity_poly.entity_id
_entity_poly.type
_entity_poly.pdbx_seq_one_letter_code
_entity_poly.pdbx_strand_id
1 'polypeptide(L)'
;AQAVSENDLTNKVVKKLNDVLGIEVKKLIANVDNSQIYLNDEVISEMNLNKSKVVNELVKILESFDFISKAYTADFILGSSELIEYEKLIQNGYHKERSGDIALILKENVIFYNGKGTTHGSGYNYDTHVPLIFYGYGIKKGETLNHTEIPDIAPTISKLLGLEMKNSTGKVLDFIFEK
;
A
#
# COMPACT_ATOMS: atom_id res chain seq x y z
N ALA A 1 -3.75 -17.46 6.80
CA ALA A 1 -2.94 -16.24 6.93
C ALA A 1 -2.45 -16.08 8.36
N GLN A 2 -1.24 -15.60 8.53
CA GLN A 2 -0.69 -15.21 9.83
C GLN A 2 -1.13 -13.77 10.12
N ALA A 3 -1.83 -13.55 11.24
CA ALA A 3 -2.18 -12.21 11.69
C ALA A 3 -1.05 -11.62 12.54
N VAL A 4 -0.70 -10.38 12.28
CA VAL A 4 0.27 -9.59 13.05
C VAL A 4 -0.40 -8.33 13.53
N SER A 5 -0.20 -7.97 14.80
CA SER A 5 -0.71 -6.73 15.37
C SER A 5 0.21 -5.55 15.01
N GLU A 6 -0.36 -4.49 14.44
CA GLU A 6 0.35 -3.22 14.18
C GLU A 6 0.89 -2.60 15.47
N ASN A 7 0.13 -2.69 16.56
CA ASN A 7 0.55 -2.19 17.88
C ASN A 7 1.76 -2.97 18.42
N ASP A 8 1.75 -4.30 18.28
CA ASP A 8 2.88 -5.13 18.71
C ASP A 8 4.14 -4.87 17.88
N LEU A 9 3.97 -4.69 16.56
CA LEU A 9 5.07 -4.28 15.68
C LEU A 9 5.62 -2.92 16.13
N THR A 10 4.76 -1.92 16.29
CA THR A 10 5.15 -0.56 16.70
C THR A 10 5.96 -0.59 17.99
N ASN A 11 5.47 -1.29 19.02
CA ASN A 11 6.16 -1.37 20.31
C ASN A 11 7.55 -2.03 20.20
N LYS A 12 7.65 -3.11 19.45
CA LYS A 12 8.93 -3.82 19.23
C LYS A 12 9.92 -2.98 18.44
N VAL A 13 9.43 -2.28 17.42
CA VAL A 13 10.23 -1.42 16.55
C VAL A 13 10.75 -0.21 17.31
N VAL A 14 9.88 0.50 18.05
CA VAL A 14 10.27 1.66 18.86
C VAL A 14 11.32 1.27 19.89
N LYS A 15 11.16 0.12 20.56
CA LYS A 15 12.16 -0.37 21.51
C LYS A 15 13.53 -0.60 20.84
N LYS A 16 13.57 -1.37 19.74
CA LYS A 16 14.82 -1.63 19.02
C LYS A 16 15.48 -0.35 18.49
N LEU A 17 14.66 0.60 18.01
CA LEU A 17 15.14 1.86 17.47
C LEU A 17 15.73 2.74 18.57
N ASN A 18 15.11 2.80 19.75
CA ASN A 18 15.66 3.46 20.92
C ASN A 18 17.02 2.88 21.34
N ASP A 19 17.12 1.55 21.38
CA ASP A 19 18.37 0.85 21.70
C ASP A 19 19.50 1.23 20.72
N VAL A 20 19.20 1.21 19.42
CA VAL A 20 20.17 1.54 18.35
C VAL A 20 20.58 3.01 18.35
N LEU A 21 19.64 3.91 18.61
CA LEU A 21 19.89 5.36 18.60
C LEU A 21 20.39 5.89 19.94
N GLY A 22 20.35 5.09 21.01
CA GLY A 22 20.74 5.50 22.36
C GLY A 22 19.80 6.56 22.95
N ILE A 23 18.49 6.44 22.70
CA ILE A 23 17.46 7.39 23.13
C ILE A 23 16.34 6.67 23.89
N GLU A 24 15.51 7.44 24.61
CA GLU A 24 14.30 6.92 25.26
C GLU A 24 13.09 7.74 24.82
N VAL A 25 12.48 7.36 23.71
CA VAL A 25 11.31 8.05 23.13
C VAL A 25 10.19 7.05 22.88
N LYS A 26 8.99 7.36 23.40
CA LYS A 26 7.82 6.47 23.27
C LYS A 26 7.02 6.66 21.98
N LYS A 27 7.02 7.86 21.41
CA LYS A 27 6.15 8.25 20.28
C LYS A 27 6.96 8.63 19.04
N LEU A 28 8.02 7.91 18.75
CA LEU A 28 8.81 8.17 17.53
C LEU A 28 8.08 7.75 16.25
N ILE A 29 7.20 6.75 16.34
CA ILE A 29 6.24 6.40 15.31
C ILE A 29 4.90 7.03 15.68
N ALA A 30 4.36 7.85 14.78
CA ALA A 30 3.07 8.51 14.94
C ALA A 30 1.91 7.56 14.64
N ASN A 31 2.04 6.76 13.58
CA ASN A 31 1.02 5.81 13.15
C ASN A 31 1.61 4.66 12.32
N VAL A 32 0.89 3.55 12.29
CA VAL A 32 1.05 2.46 11.32
C VAL A 32 -0.34 2.21 10.75
N ASP A 33 -0.49 2.35 9.45
CA ASP A 33 -1.77 2.16 8.76
C ASP A 33 -1.54 1.77 7.30
N ASN A 34 -2.36 0.88 6.76
CA ASN A 34 -2.29 0.42 5.38
C ASN A 34 -0.88 -0.01 4.94
N SER A 35 -0.18 -0.75 5.79
CA SER A 35 1.21 -1.17 5.57
C SER A 35 2.19 0.00 5.37
N GLN A 36 1.90 1.14 5.94
CA GLN A 36 2.79 2.31 5.95
C GLN A 36 3.11 2.73 7.40
N ILE A 37 4.32 3.24 7.59
CA ILE A 37 4.78 3.78 8.88
C ILE A 37 4.96 5.27 8.74
N TYR A 38 4.34 6.01 9.64
CA TYR A 38 4.41 7.45 9.76
C TYR A 38 5.28 7.82 10.95
N LEU A 39 6.34 8.56 10.73
CA LEU A 39 7.21 9.07 11.80
C LEU A 39 6.58 10.30 12.44
N ASN A 40 6.95 10.53 13.69
CA ASN A 40 6.57 11.74 14.42
C ASN A 40 7.63 12.83 14.22
N ASP A 41 7.42 13.70 13.25
CA ASP A 41 8.36 14.75 12.89
C ASP A 41 8.58 15.78 14.04
N GLU A 42 7.57 16.01 14.87
CA GLU A 42 7.69 16.87 16.04
C GLU A 42 8.72 16.29 17.03
N VAL A 43 8.57 15.00 17.37
CA VAL A 43 9.49 14.29 18.26
C VAL A 43 10.90 14.20 17.66
N ILE A 44 11.02 13.94 16.37
CA ILE A 44 12.32 13.92 15.66
C ILE A 44 13.02 15.28 15.80
N SER A 45 12.27 16.37 15.62
CA SER A 45 12.76 17.73 15.73
C SER A 45 13.13 18.09 17.17
N GLU A 46 12.27 17.82 18.15
CA GLU A 46 12.50 18.08 19.58
C GLU A 46 13.75 17.35 20.10
N MET A 47 13.96 16.12 19.65
CA MET A 47 15.13 15.31 20.02
C MET A 47 16.37 15.61 19.17
N ASN A 48 16.29 16.57 18.25
CA ASN A 48 17.36 16.92 17.31
C ASN A 48 17.93 15.70 16.56
N LEU A 49 17.06 14.78 16.15
CA LEU A 49 17.45 13.57 15.44
C LEU A 49 17.58 13.83 13.92
N ASN A 50 18.52 13.15 13.29
CA ASN A 50 18.59 13.13 11.83
C ASN A 50 17.53 12.15 11.27
N LYS A 51 16.48 12.70 10.63
CA LYS A 51 15.36 11.91 10.09
C LYS A 51 15.82 10.82 9.13
N SER A 52 16.76 11.11 8.23
CA SER A 52 17.27 10.12 7.29
C SER A 52 17.98 8.95 7.99
N LYS A 53 18.72 9.25 9.07
CA LYS A 53 19.33 8.20 9.90
C LYS A 53 18.27 7.36 10.59
N VAL A 54 17.25 7.96 11.17
CA VAL A 54 16.11 7.28 11.81
C VAL A 54 15.42 6.35 10.81
N VAL A 55 15.09 6.85 9.61
CA VAL A 55 14.45 6.07 8.54
C VAL A 55 15.32 4.89 8.12
N ASN A 56 16.62 5.08 7.91
CA ASN A 56 17.52 4.02 7.48
C ASN A 56 17.68 2.90 8.53
N GLU A 57 17.79 3.26 9.82
CA GLU A 57 17.84 2.27 10.89
C GLU A 57 16.49 1.56 11.05
N LEU A 58 15.40 2.28 10.88
CA LEU A 58 14.05 1.72 10.93
C LEU A 58 13.83 0.68 9.84
N VAL A 59 14.27 0.93 8.60
CA VAL A 59 14.21 -0.07 7.51
C VAL A 59 14.95 -1.35 7.89
N LYS A 60 16.19 -1.26 8.41
CA LYS A 60 16.95 -2.43 8.85
C LYS A 60 16.25 -3.23 9.95
N ILE A 61 15.67 -2.52 10.92
CA ILE A 61 14.91 -3.12 12.02
C ILE A 61 13.68 -3.83 11.48
N LEU A 62 12.92 -3.21 10.57
CA LEU A 62 11.72 -3.78 9.98
C LEU A 62 12.04 -5.04 9.18
N GLU A 63 13.05 -5.00 8.33
CA GLU A 63 13.48 -6.16 7.53
C GLU A 63 14.07 -7.31 8.39
N SER A 64 14.37 -7.06 9.69
CA SER A 64 14.76 -8.11 10.63
C SER A 64 13.60 -8.97 11.15
N PHE A 65 12.35 -8.60 10.86
CA PHE A 65 11.18 -9.40 11.24
C PHE A 65 10.85 -10.43 10.16
N ASP A 66 10.68 -11.69 10.56
CA ASP A 66 10.44 -12.81 9.64
C ASP A 66 9.18 -12.67 8.78
N PHE A 67 8.21 -11.86 9.20
CA PHE A 67 6.97 -11.64 8.49
C PHE A 67 7.00 -10.44 7.53
N ILE A 68 8.04 -9.62 7.55
CA ILE A 68 8.25 -8.53 6.59
C ILE A 68 9.10 -9.04 5.43
N SER A 69 8.67 -8.79 4.22
CA SER A 69 9.40 -9.12 3.00
C SER A 69 10.35 -7.99 2.63
N LYS A 70 9.84 -6.74 2.63
CA LYS A 70 10.59 -5.53 2.29
C LYS A 70 10.05 -4.30 3.00
N ALA A 71 10.94 -3.34 3.22
CA ALA A 71 10.60 -2.00 3.70
C ALA A 71 11.24 -0.96 2.78
N TYR A 72 10.45 -0.07 2.21
CA TYR A 72 10.89 0.95 1.27
C TYR A 72 10.70 2.34 1.84
N THR A 73 11.73 3.18 1.75
CA THR A 73 11.63 4.59 2.13
C THR A 73 10.80 5.37 1.10
N ALA A 74 10.20 6.47 1.54
CA ALA A 74 9.51 7.42 0.67
C ALA A 74 10.38 7.89 -0.50
N ASP A 75 11.66 8.20 -0.22
CA ASP A 75 12.62 8.66 -1.23
C ASP A 75 12.89 7.58 -2.28
N PHE A 76 13.00 6.30 -1.87
CA PHE A 76 13.15 5.20 -2.81
C PHE A 76 11.93 5.06 -3.72
N ILE A 77 10.71 5.06 -3.14
CA ILE A 77 9.45 4.92 -3.90
C ILE A 77 9.29 6.05 -4.92
N LEU A 78 9.58 7.29 -4.52
CA LEU A 78 9.42 8.46 -5.41
C LEU A 78 10.54 8.59 -6.45
N GLY A 79 11.76 8.18 -6.11
CA GLY A 79 12.96 8.38 -6.94
C GLY A 79 13.29 7.24 -7.89
N SER A 80 12.69 6.05 -7.70
CA SER A 80 13.04 4.89 -8.51
C SER A 80 12.23 4.82 -9.81
N SER A 81 12.91 4.56 -10.92
CA SER A 81 12.32 4.34 -12.24
C SER A 81 12.21 2.85 -12.62
N GLU A 82 12.98 1.99 -11.95
CA GLU A 82 13.06 0.55 -12.23
C GLU A 82 12.43 -0.25 -11.08
N LEU A 83 11.11 -0.08 -10.90
CA LEU A 83 10.34 -0.81 -9.90
C LEU A 83 9.74 -2.08 -10.49
N ILE A 84 9.78 -3.18 -9.72
CA ILE A 84 9.05 -4.41 -10.05
C ILE A 84 7.55 -4.25 -9.76
N GLU A 85 6.74 -5.19 -10.22
CA GLU A 85 5.27 -5.07 -10.20
C GLU A 85 4.69 -4.61 -8.86
N TYR A 86 5.07 -5.23 -7.75
CA TYR A 86 4.51 -4.87 -6.44
C TYR A 86 4.94 -3.45 -5.99
N GLU A 87 6.22 -3.11 -6.18
CA GLU A 87 6.74 -1.77 -5.87
C GLU A 87 6.06 -0.69 -6.69
N LYS A 88 5.74 -1.01 -7.95
CA LYS A 88 5.00 -0.11 -8.84
C LYS A 88 3.57 0.12 -8.38
N LEU A 89 2.90 -0.89 -7.82
CA LEU A 89 1.59 -0.70 -7.19
C LEU A 89 1.68 0.27 -6.00
N ILE A 90 2.71 0.12 -5.15
CA ILE A 90 2.95 1.05 -4.04
C ILE A 90 3.19 2.46 -4.57
N GLN A 91 4.06 2.63 -5.57
CA GLN A 91 4.37 3.93 -6.17
C GLN A 91 3.13 4.61 -6.75
N ASN A 92 2.28 3.86 -7.46
CA ASN A 92 1.04 4.39 -8.04
C ASN A 92 0.05 4.90 -7.00
N GLY A 93 0.04 4.31 -5.81
CA GLY A 93 -0.79 4.74 -4.69
C GLY A 93 -0.12 5.76 -3.77
N TYR A 94 1.16 6.07 -3.97
CA TYR A 94 1.93 6.92 -3.07
C TYR A 94 1.70 8.41 -3.33
N HIS A 95 1.47 9.17 -2.26
CA HIS A 95 1.34 10.62 -2.32
C HIS A 95 2.28 11.28 -1.30
N LYS A 96 3.18 12.14 -1.76
CA LYS A 96 4.26 12.74 -0.97
C LYS A 96 3.83 13.36 0.37
N GLU A 97 2.64 13.96 0.43
CA GLU A 97 2.17 14.69 1.63
C GLU A 97 1.23 13.86 2.51
N ARG A 98 0.80 12.67 2.07
CA ARG A 98 -0.21 11.88 2.76
C ARG A 98 0.21 10.46 3.07
N SER A 99 1.19 9.95 2.33
CA SER A 99 1.72 8.60 2.56
C SER A 99 2.79 8.62 3.64
N GLY A 100 3.04 7.44 4.23
CA GLY A 100 4.01 7.26 5.30
C GLY A 100 5.46 7.42 4.85
N ASP A 101 6.36 7.55 5.79
CA ASP A 101 7.81 7.64 5.55
C ASP A 101 8.39 6.32 5.05
N ILE A 102 7.74 5.21 5.40
CA ILE A 102 8.14 3.85 4.98
C ILE A 102 6.90 3.08 4.54
N ALA A 103 7.00 2.39 3.39
CA ALA A 103 6.03 1.42 2.91
C ALA A 103 6.54 -0.01 3.15
N LEU A 104 5.67 -0.89 3.62
CA LEU A 104 5.98 -2.27 3.94
C LEU A 104 5.37 -3.23 2.92
N ILE A 105 6.14 -4.25 2.56
CA ILE A 105 5.62 -5.45 1.94
C ILE A 105 5.72 -6.58 2.97
N LEU A 106 4.58 -7.08 3.39
CA LEU A 106 4.51 -8.28 4.22
C LEU A 106 4.81 -9.51 3.36
N LYS A 107 5.27 -10.60 3.96
CA LYS A 107 5.38 -11.87 3.25
C LYS A 107 4.00 -12.41 2.86
N GLU A 108 3.98 -13.29 1.90
CA GLU A 108 2.75 -13.98 1.49
C GLU A 108 2.03 -14.62 2.69
N ASN A 109 0.71 -14.56 2.68
CA ASN A 109 -0.13 -15.07 3.75
C ASN A 109 0.08 -14.41 5.13
N VAL A 110 0.69 -13.23 5.20
CA VAL A 110 0.75 -12.40 6.40
C VAL A 110 -0.15 -11.18 6.22
N ILE A 111 -0.88 -10.83 7.26
CA ILE A 111 -1.77 -9.66 7.27
C ILE A 111 -1.62 -8.89 8.58
N PHE A 112 -1.75 -7.58 8.52
CA PHE A 112 -2.01 -6.78 9.71
C PHE A 112 -3.48 -6.92 10.09
N TYR A 113 -3.75 -7.54 11.23
CA TYR A 113 -5.11 -7.76 11.68
C TYR A 113 -5.20 -8.04 13.19
N ASN A 114 -6.15 -7.39 13.84
CA ASN A 114 -6.38 -7.50 15.30
C ASN A 114 -7.69 -8.21 15.63
N GLY A 115 -8.04 -9.28 14.91
CA GLY A 115 -9.32 -9.94 15.12
C GLY A 115 -9.39 -11.35 14.55
N LYS A 116 -10.63 -11.86 14.42
CA LYS A 116 -10.94 -13.10 13.70
C LYS A 116 -11.52 -12.74 12.34
N GLY A 117 -11.09 -13.40 11.29
CA GLY A 117 -11.59 -13.19 9.93
C GLY A 117 -10.47 -13.13 8.92
N THR A 118 -10.75 -12.47 7.82
CA THR A 118 -9.81 -12.26 6.71
C THR A 118 -9.86 -10.80 6.26
N THR A 119 -8.82 -10.37 5.59
CA THR A 119 -8.73 -9.05 4.96
C THR A 119 -8.04 -9.20 3.60
N HIS A 120 -7.94 -8.12 2.88
CA HIS A 120 -7.27 -7.98 1.59
C HIS A 120 -6.37 -6.72 1.63
N GLY A 121 -5.65 -6.43 0.54
CA GLY A 121 -4.84 -5.21 0.41
C GLY A 121 -3.37 -5.46 0.13
N SER A 122 -2.99 -6.72 -0.16
CA SER A 122 -1.64 -7.01 -0.64
C SER A 122 -1.55 -6.87 -2.17
N GLY A 123 -0.33 -6.69 -2.70
CA GLY A 123 -0.06 -6.72 -4.14
C GLY A 123 0.16 -8.12 -4.72
N TYR A 124 -0.09 -9.18 -3.96
CA TYR A 124 0.04 -10.55 -4.42
C TYR A 124 -1.15 -10.99 -5.28
N ASN A 125 -0.91 -11.91 -6.20
CA ASN A 125 -1.93 -12.35 -7.17
C ASN A 125 -3.24 -12.81 -6.55
N TYR A 126 -3.22 -13.42 -5.37
CA TYR A 126 -4.44 -13.87 -4.70
C TYR A 126 -5.32 -12.71 -4.19
N ASP A 127 -4.76 -11.50 -4.08
CA ASP A 127 -5.49 -10.28 -3.69
C ASP A 127 -5.78 -9.36 -4.89
N THR A 128 -4.95 -9.38 -5.92
CA THR A 128 -5.07 -8.49 -7.08
C THR A 128 -5.89 -9.10 -8.21
N HIS A 129 -5.92 -10.43 -8.32
CA HIS A 129 -6.69 -11.12 -9.35
C HIS A 129 -8.12 -11.40 -8.87
N VAL A 130 -9.00 -10.45 -9.09
CA VAL A 130 -10.40 -10.48 -8.65
C VAL A 130 -11.35 -10.46 -9.85
N PRO A 131 -12.56 -11.07 -9.76
CA PRO A 131 -13.53 -11.00 -10.84
C PRO A 131 -14.10 -9.57 -10.99
N LEU A 132 -14.27 -9.12 -12.23
CA LEU A 132 -14.99 -7.91 -12.58
C LEU A 132 -16.32 -8.30 -13.25
N ILE A 133 -17.44 -7.88 -12.65
CA ILE A 133 -18.78 -8.24 -13.11
C ILE A 133 -19.56 -6.94 -13.40
N PHE A 134 -20.04 -6.82 -14.64
CA PHE A 134 -21.02 -5.80 -15.02
C PHE A 134 -22.39 -6.45 -15.21
N TYR A 135 -23.43 -5.85 -14.68
CA TYR A 135 -24.80 -6.33 -14.81
C TYR A 135 -25.78 -5.16 -14.95
N GLY A 136 -26.67 -5.25 -15.90
CA GLY A 136 -27.74 -4.27 -16.09
C GLY A 136 -28.06 -3.98 -17.55
N TYR A 137 -28.86 -2.94 -17.75
CA TYR A 137 -29.28 -2.50 -19.09
C TYR A 137 -28.05 -2.06 -19.92
N GLY A 138 -28.04 -2.43 -21.20
CA GLY A 138 -26.96 -2.11 -22.13
C GLY A 138 -25.70 -2.97 -21.98
N ILE A 139 -25.71 -3.94 -21.05
CA ILE A 139 -24.58 -4.86 -20.84
C ILE A 139 -24.83 -6.16 -21.60
N LYS A 140 -23.91 -6.50 -22.51
CA LYS A 140 -23.95 -7.73 -23.28
C LYS A 140 -23.70 -8.94 -22.39
N LYS A 141 -24.52 -9.98 -22.54
CA LYS A 141 -24.27 -11.27 -21.91
C LYS A 141 -23.01 -11.92 -22.47
N GLY A 142 -22.10 -12.37 -21.61
CA GLY A 142 -20.88 -13.07 -21.99
C GLY A 142 -19.84 -13.07 -20.89
N GLU A 143 -18.67 -13.56 -21.24
CA GLU A 143 -17.48 -13.57 -20.40
C GLU A 143 -16.24 -13.28 -21.25
N THR A 144 -15.17 -12.87 -20.62
CA THR A 144 -13.87 -12.62 -21.26
C THR A 144 -12.73 -12.93 -20.30
N LEU A 145 -11.60 -13.33 -20.84
CA LEU A 145 -10.33 -13.48 -20.12
C LEU A 145 -9.37 -12.31 -20.39
N ASN A 146 -9.87 -11.26 -21.06
CA ASN A 146 -9.05 -10.08 -21.28
C ASN A 146 -8.68 -9.43 -19.93
N HIS A 147 -7.41 -9.07 -19.79
CA HIS A 147 -6.95 -8.33 -18.63
C HIS A 147 -7.63 -6.96 -18.56
N THR A 148 -8.19 -6.66 -17.41
CA THR A 148 -8.85 -5.39 -17.09
C THR A 148 -8.35 -4.88 -15.75
N GLU A 149 -8.44 -3.58 -15.53
CA GLU A 149 -7.95 -2.95 -14.31
C GLU A 149 -9.06 -2.16 -13.62
N ILE A 150 -8.94 -1.96 -12.31
CA ILE A 150 -9.92 -1.16 -11.54
C ILE A 150 -10.15 0.25 -12.13
N PRO A 151 -9.12 0.97 -12.61
CA PRO A 151 -9.32 2.26 -13.30
C PRO A 151 -10.24 2.21 -14.54
N ASP A 152 -10.42 1.04 -15.16
CA ASP A 152 -11.28 0.87 -16.34
C ASP A 152 -12.79 0.95 -16.01
N ILE A 153 -13.15 0.76 -14.74
CA ILE A 153 -14.56 0.73 -14.31
C ILE A 153 -15.23 2.09 -14.55
N ALA A 154 -14.62 3.16 -14.07
CA ALA A 154 -15.23 4.50 -14.11
C ALA A 154 -15.47 5.03 -15.54
N PRO A 155 -14.50 5.00 -16.48
CA PRO A 155 -14.74 5.44 -17.86
C PRO A 155 -15.73 4.52 -18.60
N THR A 156 -15.79 3.24 -18.26
CA THR A 156 -16.74 2.29 -18.81
C THR A 156 -18.17 2.63 -18.39
N ILE A 157 -18.40 2.91 -17.10
CA ILE A 157 -19.71 3.36 -16.60
C ILE A 157 -20.07 4.72 -17.18
N SER A 158 -19.14 5.67 -17.27
CA SER A 158 -19.37 6.98 -17.89
C SER A 158 -19.88 6.84 -19.33
N LYS A 159 -19.25 5.97 -20.13
CA LYS A 159 -19.73 5.70 -21.49
C LYS A 159 -21.14 5.11 -21.52
N LEU A 160 -21.45 4.17 -20.63
CA LEU A 160 -22.80 3.58 -20.51
C LEU A 160 -23.86 4.63 -20.22
N LEU A 161 -23.51 5.67 -19.42
CA LEU A 161 -24.39 6.77 -19.06
C LEU A 161 -24.39 7.93 -20.07
N GLY A 162 -23.64 7.81 -21.17
CA GLY A 162 -23.51 8.89 -22.16
C GLY A 162 -22.72 10.10 -21.63
N LEU A 163 -21.88 9.91 -20.63
CA LEU A 163 -21.06 10.95 -20.03
C LEU A 163 -19.63 10.87 -20.57
N GLU A 164 -18.96 12.02 -20.72
CA GLU A 164 -17.54 12.11 -21.02
C GLU A 164 -16.74 12.15 -19.72
N MET A 165 -15.78 11.25 -19.56
CA MET A 165 -14.84 11.25 -18.44
C MET A 165 -13.46 11.71 -18.90
N LYS A 166 -13.13 12.97 -18.60
CA LYS A 166 -11.81 13.54 -18.88
C LYS A 166 -10.82 13.12 -17.79
N ASN A 167 -9.56 12.92 -18.16
CA ASN A 167 -8.46 12.60 -17.24
C ASN A 167 -8.57 11.24 -16.52
N SER A 168 -9.30 10.27 -17.08
CA SER A 168 -9.21 8.88 -16.62
C SER A 168 -7.90 8.25 -17.07
N THR A 169 -7.26 7.51 -16.18
CA THR A 169 -6.10 6.65 -16.53
C THR A 169 -6.53 5.30 -17.06
N GLY A 170 -7.77 4.89 -16.80
CA GLY A 170 -8.37 3.67 -17.33
C GLY A 170 -8.94 3.83 -18.72
N LYS A 171 -9.21 2.72 -19.38
CA LYS A 171 -9.79 2.61 -20.72
C LYS A 171 -11.25 2.12 -20.63
N VAL A 172 -12.05 2.49 -21.63
CA VAL A 172 -13.40 1.97 -21.76
C VAL A 172 -13.35 0.50 -22.22
N LEU A 173 -14.11 -0.35 -21.57
CA LEU A 173 -14.25 -1.77 -21.90
C LEU A 173 -15.37 -1.97 -22.94
N ASP A 174 -15.11 -1.55 -24.19
CA ASP A 174 -16.12 -1.52 -25.27
C ASP A 174 -16.79 -2.85 -25.57
N PHE A 175 -16.11 -3.95 -25.30
CA PHE A 175 -16.59 -5.31 -25.57
C PHE A 175 -17.77 -5.75 -24.68
N ILE A 176 -18.07 -5.00 -23.60
CA ILE A 176 -19.18 -5.32 -22.69
C ILE A 176 -20.53 -4.75 -23.14
N PHE A 177 -20.56 -3.82 -24.10
CA PHE A 177 -21.78 -3.17 -24.53
C PHE A 177 -22.53 -3.98 -25.59
N GLU A 178 -23.88 -3.92 -25.52
CA GLU A 178 -24.73 -4.33 -26.63
C GLU A 178 -24.49 -3.39 -27.83
N LYS A 179 -24.57 -3.94 -29.06
CA LYS A 179 -24.43 -3.14 -30.29
C LYS A 179 -25.75 -2.49 -30.65
#